data_c1a78d24fb0ee917e8c13004a0014639
#
_entry.id   c1a78d24fb0ee917e8c13004a0014639
#
_cell.length_a   1.000
_cell.length_b   1.000
_cell.length_c   1.000
_cell.angle_alpha   90.00
_cell.angle_beta   90.00
_cell.angle_gamma   90.00
#
_symmetry.space_group_name_H-M   'P 1'
#
loop_
_entity.id
_entity.type
_entity.pdbx_description
1 polymer ?
#
loop_
_entity_poly.entity_id
_entity_poly.type
_entity_poly.pdbx_seq_one_letter_code
_entity_poly.pdbx_strand_id
1 'polypeptide(L)'
;MLQNLAFYLTLVIVIVLLIMLAQKIKVAYPVLLVLAGLGISFIPGTPIVEIEPELIFFIFLPPLLYEAAWNSSWKELWRWRRIVFSFAFVVVFFTAIVVAFAVNYLIPGFSLALGFLLGGIVSPPDAVSAGAILKFVKIPKRFQSILEGESLLNDASSLIIFRFALIAVATGQFIWHQAIVDFIWMCVGGAGIGVLIAFLFMKMHKLLPTDANMDTIFTLVAPFIMYLAAEEFHASGVLSVVSGGLFLSVRRHHFLSGTSRLHSINVWQSFSFLLNGMVFMLIGLDLPLIVSGLGDTSIYQATMYGVVITGVLIIIRMFASYGAVVFTLIMRNFINVADAESPGWKVPIVLGWTGMRGVVSLAAALSIPVTLADGSPFPHRNLILFITFVVILLTLVLQGLTLPLLLKKVKLKDKDFIKSEKEIDYEIRSELAKIAVEKIKKEYPEKLEQFPALKERFQSWENKINSSEIIINYPEYQQIFADILEHQRMWLINKNREELLLDEEIVRKHLRLIDLQEERLSLGK
;
A
#
# COMPACT_ATOMS: atom_id res chain seq x y z
N MET A 1 14.39 19.09 -22.24
CA MET A 1 13.11 18.86 -21.53
C MET A 1 12.07 18.12 -22.41
N LEU A 2 11.72 18.61 -23.63
CA LEU A 2 10.73 17.95 -24.53
C LEU A 2 11.15 16.55 -25.03
N GLN A 3 12.44 16.29 -25.27
CA GLN A 3 12.92 14.97 -25.69
C GLN A 3 12.71 13.90 -24.60
N ASN A 4 12.84 14.28 -23.34
CA ASN A 4 12.60 13.36 -22.23
C ASN A 4 11.10 13.15 -21.96
N LEU A 5 10.22 14.11 -22.33
CA LEU A 5 8.78 13.98 -22.14
C LEU A 5 8.20 12.81 -22.95
N ALA A 6 8.63 12.65 -24.21
CA ALA A 6 8.20 11.52 -25.04
C ALA A 6 8.61 10.17 -24.42
N PHE A 7 9.81 10.10 -23.85
CA PHE A 7 10.28 8.90 -23.14
C PHE A 7 9.41 8.60 -21.93
N TYR A 8 9.11 9.58 -21.05
CA TYR A 8 8.27 9.36 -19.88
C TYR A 8 6.84 8.93 -20.25
N LEU A 9 6.25 9.54 -21.28
CA LEU A 9 4.91 9.12 -21.76
C LEU A 9 4.93 7.69 -22.30
N THR A 10 5.97 7.33 -23.07
CA THR A 10 6.16 5.95 -23.55
C THR A 10 6.33 4.99 -22.38
N LEU A 11 7.10 5.37 -21.36
CA LEU A 11 7.30 4.58 -20.15
C LEU A 11 5.97 4.28 -19.44
N VAL A 12 5.09 5.28 -19.30
CA VAL A 12 3.75 5.08 -18.71
C VAL A 12 2.93 4.07 -19.51
N ILE A 13 2.94 4.16 -20.84
CA ILE A 13 2.25 3.18 -21.71
C ILE A 13 2.83 1.78 -21.50
N VAL A 14 4.16 1.65 -21.50
CA VAL A 14 4.85 0.37 -21.28
C VAL A 14 4.50 -0.21 -19.91
N ILE A 15 4.46 0.61 -18.85
CA ILE A 15 4.04 0.17 -17.51
C ILE A 15 2.63 -0.44 -17.56
N VAL A 16 1.67 0.25 -18.17
CA VAL A 16 0.29 -0.24 -18.27
C VAL A 16 0.23 -1.56 -19.04
N LEU A 17 0.91 -1.67 -20.18
CA LEU A 17 0.95 -2.88 -20.98
C LEU A 17 1.59 -4.06 -20.22
N LEU A 18 2.67 -3.80 -19.49
CA LEU A 18 3.35 -4.82 -18.69
C LEU A 18 2.48 -5.29 -17.52
N ILE A 19 1.73 -4.39 -16.87
CA ILE A 19 0.80 -4.78 -15.81
C ILE A 19 -0.36 -5.61 -16.38
N MET A 20 -0.89 -5.26 -17.55
CA MET A 20 -1.89 -6.09 -18.25
C MET A 20 -1.32 -7.49 -18.57
N LEU A 21 -0.08 -7.56 -19.05
CA LEU A 21 0.60 -8.83 -19.29
C LEU A 21 0.78 -9.64 -17.99
N ALA A 22 1.22 -8.98 -16.92
CA ALA A 22 1.40 -9.60 -15.60
C ALA A 22 0.11 -10.25 -15.09
N GLN A 23 -1.02 -9.56 -15.24
CA GLN A 23 -2.34 -10.10 -14.87
C GLN A 23 -2.72 -11.32 -15.71
N LYS A 24 -2.46 -11.28 -17.02
CA LYS A 24 -2.76 -12.40 -17.94
C LYS A 24 -1.94 -13.64 -17.61
N ILE A 25 -0.64 -13.50 -17.32
CA ILE A 25 0.26 -14.62 -16.98
C ILE A 25 0.24 -14.98 -15.48
N LYS A 26 -0.54 -14.24 -14.66
CA LYS A 26 -0.69 -14.42 -13.21
C LYS A 26 0.65 -14.33 -12.45
N VAL A 27 1.50 -13.40 -12.85
CA VAL A 27 2.76 -13.04 -12.17
C VAL A 27 2.57 -11.70 -11.47
N ALA A 28 3.27 -11.51 -10.35
CA ALA A 28 3.27 -10.22 -9.66
C ALA A 28 3.85 -9.11 -10.57
N TYR A 29 3.08 -8.07 -10.83
CA TYR A 29 3.50 -6.98 -11.71
C TYR A 29 4.81 -6.29 -11.26
N PRO A 30 5.16 -6.16 -9.96
CA PRO A 30 6.42 -5.57 -9.55
C PRO A 30 7.64 -6.31 -10.12
N VAL A 31 7.59 -7.65 -10.13
CA VAL A 31 8.68 -8.48 -10.71
C VAL A 31 8.87 -8.17 -12.20
N LEU A 32 7.76 -8.13 -12.93
CA LEU A 32 7.81 -7.91 -14.38
C LEU A 32 8.30 -6.49 -14.72
N LEU A 33 7.88 -5.49 -13.93
CA LEU A 33 8.30 -4.09 -14.13
C LEU A 33 9.79 -3.89 -13.84
N VAL A 34 10.31 -4.45 -12.75
CA VAL A 34 11.75 -4.37 -12.44
C VAL A 34 12.58 -5.05 -13.53
N LEU A 35 12.18 -6.24 -13.97
CA LEU A 35 12.90 -6.94 -15.05
C LEU A 35 12.81 -6.21 -16.40
N ALA A 36 11.68 -5.60 -16.71
CA ALA A 36 11.50 -4.82 -17.92
C ALA A 36 12.30 -3.52 -17.87
N GLY A 37 12.30 -2.79 -16.72
CA GLY A 37 13.15 -1.63 -16.52
C GLY A 37 14.63 -1.97 -16.69
N LEU A 38 15.06 -3.10 -16.13
CA LEU A 38 16.39 -3.64 -16.32
C LEU A 38 16.68 -3.94 -17.80
N GLY A 39 15.73 -4.56 -18.52
CA GLY A 39 15.86 -4.82 -19.96
C GLY A 39 15.99 -3.54 -20.79
N ILE A 40 15.18 -2.53 -20.49
CA ILE A 40 15.19 -1.22 -21.14
C ILE A 40 16.52 -0.49 -20.88
N SER A 41 17.10 -0.62 -19.70
CA SER A 41 18.35 0.04 -19.32
C SER A 41 19.57 -0.38 -20.17
N PHE A 42 19.52 -1.56 -20.81
CA PHE A 42 20.56 -2.03 -21.72
C PHE A 42 20.38 -1.53 -23.16
N ILE A 43 19.28 -0.84 -23.49
CA ILE A 43 19.06 -0.32 -24.85
C ILE A 43 19.91 0.94 -25.05
N PRO A 44 20.81 0.97 -26.03
CA PRO A 44 21.62 2.16 -26.31
C PRO A 44 20.73 3.37 -26.63
N GLY A 45 21.03 4.51 -26.02
CA GLY A 45 20.26 5.76 -26.20
C GLY A 45 19.07 5.94 -25.26
N THR A 46 18.84 5.01 -24.33
CA THR A 46 17.87 5.23 -23.25
C THR A 46 18.32 6.41 -22.39
N PRO A 47 17.47 7.44 -22.17
CA PRO A 47 17.81 8.54 -21.30
C PRO A 47 18.09 8.04 -19.86
N ILE A 48 19.19 8.49 -19.30
CA ILE A 48 19.47 8.26 -17.87
C ILE A 48 18.48 9.11 -17.10
N VAL A 49 17.66 8.47 -16.27
CA VAL A 49 16.68 9.13 -15.42
C VAL A 49 17.37 9.51 -14.13
N GLU A 50 18.09 10.63 -14.12
CA GLU A 50 18.63 11.18 -12.88
C GLU A 50 17.47 11.82 -12.11
N ILE A 51 16.94 11.12 -11.14
CA ILE A 51 15.97 11.68 -10.20
C ILE A 51 16.73 12.03 -8.92
N GLU A 52 16.62 13.28 -8.50
CA GLU A 52 17.17 13.70 -7.20
C GLU A 52 16.58 12.81 -6.10
N PRO A 53 17.43 12.23 -5.24
CA PRO A 53 17.01 11.28 -4.22
C PRO A 53 15.91 11.83 -3.30
N GLU A 54 15.97 13.10 -2.96
CA GLU A 54 14.98 13.79 -2.12
C GLU A 54 13.61 13.86 -2.78
N LEU A 55 13.57 14.01 -4.12
CA LEU A 55 12.32 14.03 -4.89
C LEU A 55 11.65 12.65 -4.91
N ILE A 56 12.42 11.56 -4.91
CA ILE A 56 11.85 10.20 -4.84
C ILE A 56 11.07 10.04 -3.54
N PHE A 57 11.66 10.42 -2.41
CA PHE A 57 10.97 10.37 -1.12
C PHE A 57 9.71 11.24 -1.12
N PHE A 58 9.84 12.46 -1.61
CA PHE A 58 8.75 13.43 -1.56
C PHE A 58 7.60 13.10 -2.50
N ILE A 59 7.89 12.65 -3.74
CA ILE A 59 6.86 12.39 -4.75
C ILE A 59 6.14 11.07 -4.49
N PHE A 60 6.87 10.01 -4.13
CA PHE A 60 6.29 8.66 -4.09
C PHE A 60 5.84 8.23 -2.68
N LEU A 61 6.62 8.54 -1.65
CA LEU A 61 6.37 7.97 -0.33
C LEU A 61 5.09 8.51 0.34
N PRO A 62 4.84 9.84 0.43
CA PRO A 62 3.65 10.35 1.10
C PRO A 62 2.33 9.86 0.48
N PRO A 63 2.11 9.91 -0.85
CA PRO A 63 0.86 9.44 -1.42
C PRO A 63 0.66 7.93 -1.28
N LEU A 64 1.70 7.11 -1.43
CA LEU A 64 1.58 5.65 -1.29
C LEU A 64 1.26 5.24 0.15
N LEU A 65 1.90 5.87 1.14
CA LEU A 65 1.61 5.63 2.55
C LEU A 65 0.20 6.12 2.94
N TYR A 66 -0.20 7.27 2.41
CA TYR A 66 -1.54 7.82 2.67
C TYR A 66 -2.63 6.91 2.10
N GLU A 67 -2.48 6.45 0.86
CA GLU A 67 -3.42 5.52 0.22
C GLU A 67 -3.51 4.21 1.01
N ALA A 68 -2.38 3.65 1.43
CA ALA A 68 -2.34 2.47 2.27
C ALA A 68 -3.04 2.69 3.63
N ALA A 69 -2.78 3.82 4.29
CA ALA A 69 -3.43 4.20 5.55
C ALA A 69 -4.94 4.47 5.37
N TRP A 70 -5.33 5.11 4.26
CA TRP A 70 -6.73 5.41 3.94
C TRP A 70 -7.57 4.14 3.72
N ASN A 71 -6.99 3.11 3.12
CA ASN A 71 -7.66 1.84 2.82
C ASN A 71 -7.60 0.85 3.99
N SER A 72 -6.70 1.05 4.94
CA SER A 72 -6.54 0.15 6.08
C SER A 72 -7.73 0.21 7.04
N SER A 73 -8.13 -0.95 7.55
CA SER A 73 -9.17 -1.06 8.57
C SER A 73 -8.61 -0.77 9.97
N TRP A 74 -8.96 0.37 10.55
CA TRP A 74 -8.59 0.71 11.94
C TRP A 74 -9.00 -0.36 12.95
N LYS A 75 -10.18 -0.97 12.78
CA LYS A 75 -10.69 -2.04 13.64
C LYS A 75 -9.74 -3.25 13.65
N GLU A 76 -9.30 -3.67 12.48
CA GLU A 76 -8.37 -4.81 12.36
C GLU A 76 -6.97 -4.43 12.84
N LEU A 77 -6.45 -3.24 12.49
CA LEU A 77 -5.18 -2.74 13.01
C LEU A 77 -5.16 -2.70 14.54
N TRP A 78 -6.25 -2.21 15.16
CA TRP A 78 -6.35 -2.16 16.61
C TRP A 78 -6.48 -3.54 17.24
N ARG A 79 -7.20 -4.47 16.58
CA ARG A 79 -7.30 -5.88 16.99
C ARG A 79 -5.92 -6.54 17.01
N TRP A 80 -5.13 -6.36 15.95
CA TRP A 80 -3.82 -6.99 15.77
C TRP A 80 -2.65 -6.10 16.19
N ARG A 81 -2.89 -4.94 16.83
CA ARG A 81 -1.87 -3.92 17.15
C ARG A 81 -0.59 -4.44 17.78
N ARG A 82 -0.67 -5.47 18.64
CA ARG A 82 0.52 -6.03 19.32
C ARG A 82 1.42 -6.77 18.36
N ILE A 83 0.83 -7.61 17.49
CA ILE A 83 1.56 -8.34 16.47
C ILE A 83 2.12 -7.36 15.46
N VAL A 84 1.31 -6.44 14.96
CA VAL A 84 1.71 -5.39 14.02
C VAL A 84 2.87 -4.57 14.59
N PHE A 85 2.76 -4.09 15.84
CA PHE A 85 3.81 -3.31 16.48
C PHE A 85 5.10 -4.14 16.69
N SER A 86 4.99 -5.39 17.11
CA SER A 86 6.14 -6.29 17.27
C SER A 86 6.87 -6.50 15.94
N PHE A 87 6.14 -6.75 14.84
CA PHE A 87 6.76 -6.93 13.53
C PHE A 87 7.32 -5.62 12.98
N ALA A 88 6.61 -4.51 13.11
CA ALA A 88 7.04 -3.23 12.58
C ALA A 88 8.25 -2.62 13.30
N PHE A 89 8.41 -2.88 14.59
CA PHE A 89 9.53 -2.31 15.37
C PHE A 89 10.54 -3.39 15.79
N VAL A 90 10.14 -4.37 16.60
CA VAL A 90 11.09 -5.33 17.18
C VAL A 90 11.77 -6.17 16.10
N VAL A 91 11.00 -6.72 15.16
CA VAL A 91 11.56 -7.54 14.07
C VAL A 91 12.44 -6.70 13.14
N VAL A 92 12.03 -5.47 12.81
CA VAL A 92 12.82 -4.56 11.97
C VAL A 92 14.14 -4.19 12.65
N PHE A 93 14.13 -3.77 13.92
CA PHE A 93 15.35 -3.49 14.68
C PHE A 93 16.26 -4.71 14.78
N PHE A 94 15.72 -5.87 15.11
CA PHE A 94 16.48 -7.11 15.19
C PHE A 94 17.10 -7.49 13.84
N THR A 95 16.34 -7.34 12.77
CA THR A 95 16.84 -7.59 11.40
C THR A 95 17.96 -6.63 11.05
N ALA A 96 17.80 -5.33 11.34
CA ALA A 96 18.83 -4.32 11.08
C ALA A 96 20.11 -4.59 11.87
N ILE A 97 20.02 -5.01 13.13
CA ILE A 97 21.16 -5.40 13.97
C ILE A 97 21.90 -6.59 13.35
N VAL A 98 21.18 -7.65 12.98
CA VAL A 98 21.83 -8.85 12.41
C VAL A 98 22.48 -8.53 11.06
N VAL A 99 21.82 -7.76 10.21
CA VAL A 99 22.40 -7.28 8.94
C VAL A 99 23.66 -6.45 9.20
N ALA A 100 23.62 -5.53 10.18
CA ALA A 100 24.76 -4.68 10.51
C ALA A 100 25.98 -5.49 10.89
N PHE A 101 25.84 -6.49 11.77
CA PHE A 101 26.92 -7.38 12.13
C PHE A 101 27.38 -8.28 10.98
N ALA A 102 26.45 -8.81 10.20
CA ALA A 102 26.77 -9.67 9.05
C ALA A 102 27.61 -8.90 8.00
N VAL A 103 27.22 -7.68 7.68
CA VAL A 103 27.90 -6.84 6.69
C VAL A 103 29.28 -6.38 7.21
N ASN A 104 29.36 -5.95 8.46
CA ASN A 104 30.63 -5.57 9.08
C ASN A 104 31.64 -6.74 9.08
N TYR A 105 31.15 -7.98 9.26
CA TYR A 105 32.00 -9.17 9.19
C TYR A 105 32.41 -9.57 7.76
N LEU A 106 31.48 -9.43 6.81
CA LEU A 106 31.64 -9.93 5.43
C LEU A 106 32.40 -8.96 4.51
N ILE A 107 32.24 -7.66 4.70
CA ILE A 107 32.78 -6.64 3.79
C ILE A 107 33.96 -5.93 4.46
N PRO A 108 35.19 -6.08 3.95
CA PRO A 108 36.33 -5.36 4.48
C PRO A 108 36.14 -3.83 4.46
N GLY A 109 36.50 -3.16 5.55
CA GLY A 109 36.37 -1.71 5.67
C GLY A 109 34.96 -1.18 5.92
N PHE A 110 33.97 -2.05 6.03
CA PHE A 110 32.59 -1.66 6.30
C PHE A 110 32.38 -1.46 7.81
N SER A 111 32.21 -0.20 8.24
CA SER A 111 31.98 0.11 9.64
C SER A 111 30.63 -0.40 10.14
N LEU A 112 30.48 -0.59 11.45
CA LEU A 112 29.20 -0.98 12.05
C LEU A 112 28.09 0.04 11.74
N ALA A 113 28.41 1.35 11.68
CA ALA A 113 27.48 2.40 11.32
C ALA A 113 26.97 2.25 9.87
N LEU A 114 27.86 1.92 8.92
CA LEU A 114 27.47 1.57 7.54
C LEU A 114 26.62 0.30 7.51
N GLY A 115 26.93 -0.67 8.37
CA GLY A 115 26.13 -1.88 8.54
C GLY A 115 24.70 -1.58 9.01
N PHE A 116 24.52 -0.70 10.00
CA PHE A 116 23.20 -0.22 10.43
C PHE A 116 22.50 0.59 9.35
N LEU A 117 23.24 1.36 8.56
CA LEU A 117 22.68 2.10 7.43
C LEU A 117 22.06 1.14 6.42
N LEU A 118 22.82 0.15 5.95
CA LEU A 118 22.29 -0.88 5.06
C LEU A 118 21.19 -1.70 5.72
N GLY A 119 21.35 -2.07 7.00
CA GLY A 119 20.34 -2.78 7.78
C GLY A 119 19.01 -2.01 7.86
N GLY A 120 19.07 -0.70 8.13
CA GLY A 120 17.89 0.17 8.09
C GLY A 120 17.21 0.18 6.72
N ILE A 121 17.98 0.24 5.63
CA ILE A 121 17.47 0.24 4.26
C ILE A 121 16.76 -1.07 3.90
N VAL A 122 17.37 -2.23 4.21
CA VAL A 122 16.87 -3.52 3.72
C VAL A 122 16.00 -4.28 4.72
N SER A 123 15.81 -3.79 5.94
CA SER A 123 15.03 -4.50 6.96
C SER A 123 13.51 -4.43 6.75
N PRO A 124 12.87 -3.34 6.28
CA PRO A 124 11.42 -3.28 6.17
C PRO A 124 10.92 -4.12 4.99
N PRO A 125 9.92 -5.00 5.19
CA PRO A 125 9.24 -5.66 4.10
C PRO A 125 8.19 -4.76 3.45
N ASP A 126 7.95 -4.95 2.16
CA ASP A 126 6.99 -4.21 1.35
C ASP A 126 5.67 -4.99 1.19
N ALA A 127 4.57 -4.43 1.70
CA ALA A 127 3.25 -5.02 1.53
C ALA A 127 2.67 -4.82 0.12
N VAL A 128 3.09 -3.81 -0.64
CA VAL A 128 2.58 -3.58 -2.01
C VAL A 128 2.95 -4.76 -2.90
N SER A 129 4.21 -5.18 -2.85
CA SER A 129 4.70 -6.35 -3.58
C SER A 129 4.01 -7.65 -3.13
N ALA A 130 3.85 -7.83 -1.82
CA ALA A 130 3.14 -8.98 -1.25
C ALA A 130 1.66 -8.96 -1.66
N GLY A 131 0.98 -7.83 -1.53
CA GLY A 131 -0.42 -7.63 -1.90
C GLY A 131 -0.71 -7.90 -3.38
N ALA A 132 0.21 -7.53 -4.27
CA ALA A 132 0.08 -7.82 -5.70
C ALA A 132 0.02 -9.34 -5.99
N ILE A 133 0.73 -10.15 -5.19
CA ILE A 133 0.73 -11.61 -5.30
C ILE A 133 -0.52 -12.21 -4.65
N LEU A 134 -0.88 -11.68 -3.48
CA LEU A 134 -2.01 -12.18 -2.69
C LEU A 134 -3.36 -12.03 -3.39
N LYS A 135 -3.47 -11.15 -4.38
CA LYS A 135 -4.65 -11.05 -5.27
C LYS A 135 -4.94 -12.34 -6.04
N PHE A 136 -3.95 -13.18 -6.29
CA PHE A 136 -4.11 -14.45 -7.03
C PHE A 136 -4.34 -15.66 -6.13
N VAL A 137 -4.28 -15.51 -4.80
CA VAL A 137 -4.42 -16.62 -3.84
C VAL A 137 -5.28 -16.19 -2.67
N LYS A 138 -6.32 -16.97 -2.36
CA LYS A 138 -7.15 -16.69 -1.16
C LYS A 138 -6.34 -16.96 0.11
N ILE A 139 -6.20 -15.93 0.93
CA ILE A 139 -5.60 -15.99 2.26
C ILE A 139 -6.61 -15.51 3.31
N PRO A 140 -6.51 -15.97 4.58
CA PRO A 140 -7.31 -15.45 5.67
C PRO A 140 -7.13 -13.94 5.83
N LYS A 141 -8.21 -13.19 6.04
CA LYS A 141 -8.20 -11.71 6.16
C LYS A 141 -7.25 -11.21 7.23
N ARG A 142 -7.10 -11.95 8.36
CA ARG A 142 -6.15 -11.60 9.42
C ARG A 142 -4.70 -11.47 8.94
N PHE A 143 -4.27 -12.33 8.01
CA PHE A 143 -2.91 -12.27 7.44
C PHE A 143 -2.70 -11.01 6.63
N GLN A 144 -3.69 -10.68 5.80
CA GLN A 144 -3.66 -9.47 5.02
C GLN A 144 -3.57 -8.24 5.94
N SER A 145 -4.43 -8.16 6.95
CA SER A 145 -4.44 -7.03 7.91
C SER A 145 -3.14 -6.91 8.73
N ILE A 146 -2.52 -8.04 9.10
CA ILE A 146 -1.22 -8.03 9.79
C ILE A 146 -0.12 -7.52 8.86
N LEU A 147 -0.06 -8.00 7.62
CA LEU A 147 0.95 -7.59 6.64
C LEU A 147 0.81 -6.11 6.25
N GLU A 148 -0.42 -5.65 6.00
CA GLU A 148 -0.71 -4.25 5.71
C GLU A 148 -0.34 -3.35 6.90
N GLY A 149 -0.72 -3.75 8.12
CA GLY A 149 -0.40 -3.01 9.33
C GLY A 149 1.10 -2.99 9.65
N GLU A 150 1.80 -4.10 9.43
CA GLU A 150 3.25 -4.18 9.56
C GLU A 150 3.91 -3.18 8.61
N SER A 151 3.57 -3.24 7.32
CA SER A 151 4.18 -2.38 6.29
C SER A 151 3.91 -0.89 6.53
N LEU A 152 2.73 -0.54 7.04
CA LEU A 152 2.41 0.84 7.36
C LEU A 152 3.34 1.47 8.41
N LEU A 153 3.84 0.67 9.36
CA LEU A 153 4.63 1.15 10.49
C LEU A 153 6.12 0.83 10.38
N ASN A 154 6.51 -0.23 9.66
CA ASN A 154 7.89 -0.66 9.55
C ASN A 154 8.77 0.32 8.76
N ASP A 155 8.18 1.03 7.78
CA ASP A 155 8.88 2.05 7.01
C ASP A 155 9.35 3.20 7.93
N ALA A 156 8.51 3.57 8.90
CA ALA A 156 8.89 4.57 9.89
C ALA A 156 10.05 4.10 10.76
N SER A 157 9.99 2.87 11.30
CA SER A 157 11.07 2.34 12.15
C SER A 157 12.39 2.18 11.40
N SER A 158 12.33 1.74 10.14
CA SER A 158 13.51 1.56 9.31
C SER A 158 14.17 2.88 8.92
N LEU A 159 13.38 3.89 8.54
CA LEU A 159 13.89 5.22 8.20
C LEU A 159 14.47 5.94 9.41
N ILE A 160 13.97 5.68 10.61
CA ILE A 160 14.59 6.19 11.85
C ILE A 160 15.96 5.53 12.06
N ILE A 161 16.08 4.21 11.92
CA ILE A 161 17.39 3.51 11.98
C ILE A 161 18.34 4.08 10.91
N PHE A 162 17.86 4.23 9.68
CA PHE A 162 18.61 4.83 8.58
C PHE A 162 19.14 6.21 8.93
N ARG A 163 18.30 7.10 9.46
CA ARG A 163 18.66 8.47 9.83
C ARG A 163 19.74 8.51 10.92
N PHE A 164 19.61 7.70 11.98
CA PHE A 164 20.62 7.60 13.03
C PHE A 164 21.92 6.98 12.52
N ALA A 165 21.86 5.97 11.67
CA ALA A 165 23.04 5.39 11.06
C ALA A 165 23.76 6.38 10.14
N LEU A 166 23.02 7.20 9.39
CA LEU A 166 23.57 8.26 8.55
C LEU A 166 24.33 9.30 9.39
N ILE A 167 23.74 9.75 10.50
CA ILE A 167 24.39 10.67 11.45
C ILE A 167 25.65 10.02 12.04
N ALA A 168 25.58 8.75 12.44
CA ALA A 168 26.72 8.03 12.99
C ALA A 168 27.86 7.86 11.98
N VAL A 169 27.56 7.68 10.68
CA VAL A 169 28.58 7.66 9.61
C VAL A 169 29.19 9.05 9.42
N ALA A 170 28.36 10.10 9.42
CA ALA A 170 28.82 11.48 9.20
C ALA A 170 29.65 12.03 10.37
N THR A 171 29.29 11.71 11.62
CA THR A 171 29.94 12.26 12.83
C THR A 171 30.99 11.32 13.45
N GLY A 172 31.00 10.06 13.07
CA GLY A 172 31.84 9.04 13.70
C GLY A 172 31.42 8.67 15.13
N GLN A 173 30.34 9.22 15.66
CA GLN A 173 29.87 9.04 17.04
C GLN A 173 28.41 8.61 17.08
N PHE A 174 28.06 7.76 18.06
CA PHE A 174 26.68 7.38 18.35
C PHE A 174 26.38 7.60 19.84
N ILE A 175 25.51 8.57 20.11
CA ILE A 175 25.11 8.94 21.48
C ILE A 175 23.75 8.31 21.77
N TRP A 176 23.74 7.15 22.43
CA TRP A 176 22.57 6.30 22.61
C TRP A 176 21.39 7.00 23.36
N HIS A 177 21.67 7.79 24.41
CA HIS A 177 20.62 8.49 25.17
C HIS A 177 19.95 9.58 24.35
N GLN A 178 20.70 10.31 23.53
CA GLN A 178 20.13 11.30 22.61
C GLN A 178 19.30 10.61 21.51
N ALA A 179 19.81 9.49 20.98
CA ALA A 179 19.09 8.70 19.99
C ALA A 179 17.73 8.19 20.50
N ILE A 180 17.61 7.82 21.78
CA ILE A 180 16.33 7.42 22.37
C ILE A 180 15.34 8.60 22.45
N VAL A 181 15.81 9.77 22.89
CA VAL A 181 14.95 10.96 22.99
C VAL A 181 14.47 11.39 21.61
N ASP A 182 15.40 11.45 20.65
CA ASP A 182 15.08 11.81 19.26
C ASP A 182 14.15 10.79 18.62
N PHE A 183 14.34 9.48 18.89
CA PHE A 183 13.42 8.43 18.44
C PHE A 183 11.99 8.66 18.95
N ILE A 184 11.84 8.93 20.26
CA ILE A 184 10.53 9.21 20.85
C ILE A 184 9.92 10.46 20.23
N TRP A 185 10.71 11.53 20.06
CA TRP A 185 10.27 12.76 19.40
C TRP A 185 9.81 12.50 17.96
N MET A 186 10.62 11.79 17.18
CA MET A 186 10.27 11.43 15.79
C MET A 186 8.96 10.66 15.72
N CYS A 187 8.74 9.71 16.63
CA CYS A 187 7.51 8.92 16.66
C CYS A 187 6.29 9.72 17.13
N VAL A 188 6.38 10.33 18.31
CA VAL A 188 5.24 11.02 18.94
C VAL A 188 4.95 12.34 18.23
N GLY A 189 5.99 13.11 17.92
CA GLY A 189 5.89 14.36 17.18
C GLY A 189 5.32 14.14 15.78
N GLY A 190 5.85 13.16 15.03
CA GLY A 190 5.35 12.81 13.72
C GLY A 190 3.87 12.43 13.75
N ALA A 191 3.48 11.50 14.63
CA ALA A 191 2.10 11.10 14.77
C ALA A 191 1.18 12.26 15.19
N GLY A 192 1.64 13.11 16.13
CA GLY A 192 0.90 14.28 16.60
C GLY A 192 0.66 15.33 15.51
N ILE A 193 1.71 15.67 14.75
CA ILE A 193 1.62 16.61 13.62
C ILE A 193 0.68 16.08 12.55
N GLY A 194 0.79 14.79 12.20
CA GLY A 194 -0.09 14.16 11.22
C GLY A 194 -1.57 14.24 11.61
N VAL A 195 -1.89 13.90 12.86
CA VAL A 195 -3.27 13.99 13.38
C VAL A 195 -3.76 15.44 13.42
N LEU A 196 -2.91 16.40 13.81
CA LEU A 196 -3.25 17.82 13.83
C LEU A 196 -3.61 18.32 12.43
N ILE A 197 -2.76 18.07 11.44
CA ILE A 197 -3.00 18.47 10.05
C ILE A 197 -4.23 17.76 9.49
N ALA A 198 -4.40 16.47 9.76
CA ALA A 198 -5.60 15.73 9.37
C ALA A 198 -6.87 16.34 9.96
N PHE A 199 -6.82 16.78 11.22
CA PHE A 199 -7.94 17.49 11.85
C PHE A 199 -8.25 18.81 11.16
N LEU A 200 -7.21 19.57 10.77
CA LEU A 200 -7.40 20.81 10.00
C LEU A 200 -8.04 20.53 8.63
N PHE A 201 -7.54 19.55 7.89
CA PHE A 201 -8.14 19.15 6.61
C PHE A 201 -9.59 18.67 6.78
N MET A 202 -9.89 17.87 7.81
CA MET A 202 -11.26 17.46 8.11
C MET A 202 -12.18 18.67 8.37
N LYS A 203 -11.67 19.70 9.06
CA LYS A 203 -12.41 20.95 9.28
C LYS A 203 -12.59 21.74 7.98
N MET A 204 -11.57 21.81 7.13
CA MET A 204 -11.66 22.46 5.82
C MET A 204 -12.75 21.81 4.96
N HIS A 205 -12.75 20.50 4.81
CA HIS A 205 -13.79 19.75 4.09
C HIS A 205 -15.21 20.01 4.63
N LYS A 206 -15.34 20.22 5.94
CA LYS A 206 -16.64 20.40 6.58
C LYS A 206 -17.16 21.83 6.57
N LEU A 207 -16.26 22.81 6.64
CA LEU A 207 -16.62 24.22 6.80
C LEU A 207 -16.62 24.98 5.47
N LEU A 208 -15.81 24.55 4.50
CA LEU A 208 -15.73 25.19 3.19
C LEU A 208 -16.81 24.62 2.25
N PRO A 209 -17.34 25.42 1.32
CA PRO A 209 -18.31 24.97 0.32
C PRO A 209 -17.60 24.15 -0.78
N THR A 210 -17.17 22.94 -0.45
CA THR A 210 -16.42 22.05 -1.35
C THR A 210 -17.35 21.18 -2.19
N ASP A 211 -16.91 20.89 -3.42
CA ASP A 211 -17.47 19.86 -4.29
C ASP A 211 -16.59 18.60 -4.31
N ALA A 212 -17.00 17.57 -5.07
CA ALA A 212 -16.25 16.31 -5.15
C ALA A 212 -14.84 16.46 -5.72
N ASN A 213 -14.61 17.43 -6.62
CA ASN A 213 -13.30 17.69 -7.21
C ASN A 213 -12.39 18.38 -6.19
N MET A 214 -12.90 19.43 -5.51
CA MET A 214 -12.16 20.14 -4.46
C MET A 214 -11.80 19.21 -3.30
N ASP A 215 -12.74 18.38 -2.85
CA ASP A 215 -12.50 17.37 -1.82
C ASP A 215 -11.39 16.41 -2.24
N THR A 216 -11.41 15.92 -3.47
CA THR A 216 -10.38 15.02 -3.99
C THR A 216 -9.01 15.68 -4.02
N ILE A 217 -8.92 16.95 -4.49
CA ILE A 217 -7.66 17.70 -4.51
C ILE A 217 -7.13 17.88 -3.08
N PHE A 218 -7.98 18.21 -2.11
CA PHE A 218 -7.57 18.30 -0.71
C PHE A 218 -7.01 16.97 -0.19
N THR A 219 -7.63 15.84 -0.53
CA THR A 219 -7.07 14.54 -0.15
C THR A 219 -5.73 14.25 -0.81
N LEU A 220 -5.50 14.69 -2.07
CA LEU A 220 -4.22 14.52 -2.78
C LEU A 220 -3.10 15.39 -2.18
N VAL A 221 -3.42 16.61 -1.73
CA VAL A 221 -2.43 17.55 -1.16
C VAL A 221 -2.11 17.22 0.30
N ALA A 222 -3.07 16.69 1.05
CA ALA A 222 -2.93 16.42 2.47
C ALA A 222 -1.67 15.61 2.86
N PRO A 223 -1.32 14.48 2.19
CA PRO A 223 -0.14 13.70 2.55
C PRO A 223 1.17 14.47 2.40
N PHE A 224 1.29 15.33 1.39
CA PHE A 224 2.48 16.15 1.18
C PHE A 224 2.64 17.18 2.29
N ILE A 225 1.55 17.86 2.68
CA ILE A 225 1.59 18.83 3.78
C ILE A 225 1.90 18.13 5.10
N MET A 226 1.32 16.95 5.37
CA MET A 226 1.62 16.15 6.56
C MET A 226 3.10 15.78 6.62
N TYR A 227 3.65 15.34 5.49
CA TYR A 227 5.05 14.94 5.40
C TYR A 227 5.99 16.13 5.63
N LEU A 228 5.82 17.21 4.85
CA LEU A 228 6.67 18.41 4.95
C LEU A 228 6.61 19.04 6.33
N ALA A 229 5.42 19.18 6.89
CA ALA A 229 5.30 19.79 8.21
C ALA A 229 6.02 18.95 9.30
N ALA A 230 5.99 17.63 9.21
CA ALA A 230 6.71 16.80 10.17
C ALA A 230 8.24 16.90 9.99
N GLU A 231 8.73 16.91 8.74
CA GLU A 231 10.16 17.07 8.45
C GLU A 231 10.69 18.43 8.91
N GLU A 232 9.93 19.51 8.78
CA GLU A 232 10.30 20.85 9.28
C GLU A 232 10.54 20.88 10.79
N PHE A 233 9.76 20.08 11.54
CA PHE A 233 9.95 19.92 13.00
C PHE A 233 10.90 18.77 13.36
N HIS A 234 11.67 18.24 12.41
CA HIS A 234 12.57 17.10 12.60
C HIS A 234 11.88 15.85 13.17
N ALA A 235 10.56 15.73 12.93
CA ALA A 235 9.76 14.55 13.27
C ALA A 235 9.63 13.61 12.06
N SER A 236 9.04 12.43 12.26
CA SER A 236 8.88 11.45 11.16
C SER A 236 7.75 11.85 10.22
N GLY A 237 8.08 12.26 8.99
CA GLY A 237 7.13 12.52 7.90
C GLY A 237 6.27 11.29 7.58
N VAL A 238 6.86 10.10 7.62
CA VAL A 238 6.17 8.82 7.40
C VAL A 238 5.07 8.59 8.43
N LEU A 239 5.39 8.70 9.73
CA LEU A 239 4.38 8.53 10.79
C LEU A 239 3.32 9.62 10.75
N SER A 240 3.68 10.84 10.33
CA SER A 240 2.72 11.92 10.14
C SER A 240 1.68 11.57 9.08
N VAL A 241 2.11 11.11 7.91
CA VAL A 241 1.21 10.70 6.83
C VAL A 241 0.34 9.51 7.22
N VAL A 242 0.94 8.49 7.84
CA VAL A 242 0.21 7.29 8.27
C VAL A 242 -0.84 7.60 9.33
N SER A 243 -0.46 8.33 10.38
CA SER A 243 -1.39 8.67 11.48
C SER A 243 -2.50 9.62 11.00
N GLY A 244 -2.14 10.61 10.17
CA GLY A 244 -3.10 11.52 9.55
C GLY A 244 -4.05 10.82 8.60
N GLY A 245 -3.55 9.94 7.74
CA GLY A 245 -4.34 9.13 6.82
C GLY A 245 -5.32 8.20 7.54
N LEU A 246 -4.87 7.50 8.60
CA LEU A 246 -5.72 6.69 9.45
C LEU A 246 -6.80 7.52 10.16
N PHE A 247 -6.44 8.69 10.68
CA PHE A 247 -7.40 9.59 11.35
C PHE A 247 -8.52 10.02 10.39
N LEU A 248 -8.17 10.43 9.16
CA LEU A 248 -9.14 10.81 8.14
C LEU A 248 -9.97 9.62 7.66
N SER A 249 -9.34 8.47 7.44
CA SER A 249 -9.99 7.23 6.99
C SER A 249 -11.15 6.83 7.92
N VAL A 250 -10.91 6.82 9.23
CA VAL A 250 -11.93 6.46 10.24
C VAL A 250 -13.11 7.43 10.21
N ARG A 251 -12.87 8.69 9.90
CA ARG A 251 -13.88 9.77 9.95
C ARG A 251 -14.46 10.17 8.60
N ARG A 252 -14.01 9.58 7.50
CA ARG A 252 -14.40 9.96 6.12
C ARG A 252 -15.91 10.05 5.89
N HIS A 253 -16.70 9.21 6.58
CA HIS A 253 -18.16 9.22 6.48
C HIS A 253 -18.81 10.44 7.14
N HIS A 254 -18.10 11.17 8.00
CA HIS A 254 -18.61 12.33 8.72
C HIS A 254 -18.34 13.67 8.02
N PHE A 255 -17.38 13.71 7.09
CA PHE A 255 -16.99 14.97 6.45
C PHE A 255 -17.03 14.93 4.92
N LEU A 256 -16.95 13.77 4.28
CA LEU A 256 -17.08 13.64 2.83
C LEU A 256 -18.48 13.22 2.42
N SER A 257 -19.01 13.83 1.36
CA SER A 257 -20.24 13.38 0.70
C SER A 257 -20.07 12.00 0.06
N GLY A 258 -21.18 11.32 -0.27
CA GLY A 258 -21.14 10.05 -1.00
C GLY A 258 -20.39 10.16 -2.33
N THR A 259 -20.68 11.22 -3.09
CA THR A 259 -20.05 11.52 -4.38
C THR A 259 -18.54 11.79 -4.22
N SER A 260 -18.15 12.62 -3.23
CA SER A 260 -16.74 12.92 -2.94
C SER A 260 -15.96 11.66 -2.59
N ARG A 261 -16.56 10.75 -1.80
CA ARG A 261 -15.90 9.47 -1.43
C ARG A 261 -15.65 8.58 -2.65
N LEU A 262 -16.66 8.38 -3.51
CA LEU A 262 -16.51 7.55 -4.71
C LEU A 262 -15.49 8.15 -5.68
N HIS A 263 -15.56 9.46 -5.91
CA HIS A 263 -14.64 10.16 -6.80
C HIS A 263 -13.19 10.05 -6.30
N SER A 264 -12.96 10.32 -5.01
CA SER A 264 -11.64 10.22 -4.42
C SER A 264 -11.07 8.80 -4.49
N ILE A 265 -11.88 7.75 -4.25
CA ILE A 265 -11.42 6.35 -4.35
C ILE A 265 -10.90 6.06 -5.76
N ASN A 266 -11.65 6.43 -6.81
CA ASN A 266 -11.25 6.16 -8.19
C ASN A 266 -9.96 6.90 -8.58
N VAL A 267 -9.84 8.17 -8.18
CA VAL A 267 -8.63 8.96 -8.43
C VAL A 267 -7.42 8.37 -7.71
N TRP A 268 -7.57 8.03 -6.42
CA TRP A 268 -6.50 7.43 -5.63
C TRP A 268 -6.04 6.07 -6.16
N GLN A 269 -6.98 5.21 -6.58
CA GLN A 269 -6.63 3.92 -7.18
C GLN A 269 -5.79 4.09 -8.45
N SER A 270 -6.18 5.02 -9.34
CA SER A 270 -5.43 5.30 -10.57
C SER A 270 -4.08 5.93 -10.30
N PHE A 271 -4.01 6.87 -9.36
CA PHE A 271 -2.79 7.57 -8.99
C PHE A 271 -1.76 6.63 -8.34
N SER A 272 -2.18 5.86 -7.34
CA SER A 272 -1.31 4.88 -6.68
C SER A 272 -0.86 3.76 -7.62
N PHE A 273 -1.74 3.33 -8.53
CA PHE A 273 -1.38 2.36 -9.57
C PHE A 273 -0.24 2.88 -10.44
N LEU A 274 -0.32 4.13 -10.90
CA LEU A 274 0.73 4.76 -11.70
C LEU A 274 2.02 4.93 -10.91
N LEU A 275 1.95 5.46 -9.68
CA LEU A 275 3.12 5.67 -8.83
C LEU A 275 3.84 4.36 -8.54
N ASN A 276 3.13 3.31 -8.14
CA ASN A 276 3.71 1.99 -7.91
C ASN A 276 4.37 1.44 -9.18
N GLY A 277 3.70 1.57 -10.33
CA GLY A 277 4.26 1.15 -11.62
C GLY A 277 5.56 1.87 -11.96
N MET A 278 5.59 3.19 -11.79
CA MET A 278 6.76 4.02 -12.05
C MET A 278 7.94 3.64 -11.16
N VAL A 279 7.71 3.48 -9.86
CA VAL A 279 8.82 3.17 -8.94
C VAL A 279 9.45 1.82 -9.26
N PHE A 280 8.66 0.76 -9.47
CA PHE A 280 9.22 -0.55 -9.82
C PHE A 280 9.97 -0.53 -11.17
N MET A 281 9.51 0.26 -12.13
CA MET A 281 10.20 0.44 -13.39
C MET A 281 11.54 1.19 -13.21
N LEU A 282 11.55 2.26 -12.39
CA LEU A 282 12.75 3.04 -12.08
C LEU A 282 13.81 2.20 -11.38
N ILE A 283 13.41 1.29 -10.46
CA ILE A 283 14.33 0.33 -9.81
C ILE A 283 15.17 -0.41 -10.87
N GLY A 284 14.53 -0.86 -11.95
CA GLY A 284 15.23 -1.57 -13.01
C GLY A 284 16.10 -0.66 -13.88
N LEU A 285 15.63 0.57 -14.16
CA LEU A 285 16.32 1.53 -15.01
C LEU A 285 17.62 2.07 -14.40
N ASP A 286 17.71 2.20 -13.07
CA ASP A 286 18.85 2.79 -12.36
C ASP A 286 20.07 1.85 -12.28
N LEU A 287 19.94 0.57 -12.63
CA LEU A 287 21.02 -0.40 -12.47
C LEU A 287 22.33 -0.01 -13.21
N PRO A 288 22.34 0.46 -14.47
CA PRO A 288 23.59 0.81 -15.14
C PRO A 288 24.34 1.93 -14.42
N LEU A 289 23.62 2.92 -13.89
CA LEU A 289 24.19 4.02 -13.12
C LEU A 289 24.83 3.50 -11.82
N ILE A 290 24.13 2.60 -11.12
CA ILE A 290 24.64 1.97 -9.89
C ILE A 290 25.88 1.13 -10.18
N VAL A 291 25.89 0.34 -11.26
CA VAL A 291 27.02 -0.51 -11.67
C VAL A 291 28.25 0.33 -12.05
N SER A 292 28.06 1.41 -12.82
CA SER A 292 29.16 2.29 -13.23
C SER A 292 29.86 2.96 -12.02
N GLY A 293 29.16 3.10 -10.90
CA GLY A 293 29.67 3.70 -9.68
C GLY A 293 30.36 2.75 -8.70
N LEU A 294 30.46 1.44 -8.98
CA LEU A 294 31.04 0.46 -8.07
C LEU A 294 32.56 0.63 -7.82
N GLY A 295 33.28 1.39 -8.67
CA GLY A 295 34.72 1.61 -8.55
C GLY A 295 35.54 0.32 -8.60
N ASP A 296 36.40 0.10 -7.60
CA ASP A 296 37.28 -1.06 -7.51
C ASP A 296 36.59 -2.38 -7.13
N THR A 297 35.33 -2.32 -6.66
CA THR A 297 34.59 -3.52 -6.28
C THR A 297 34.08 -4.24 -7.52
N SER A 298 34.47 -5.51 -7.71
CA SER A 298 33.98 -6.28 -8.83
C SER A 298 32.46 -6.55 -8.72
N ILE A 299 31.76 -6.53 -9.85
CA ILE A 299 30.30 -6.84 -9.91
C ILE A 299 30.01 -8.21 -9.28
N TYR A 300 30.92 -9.20 -9.47
CA TYR A 300 30.79 -10.53 -8.89
C TYR A 300 30.80 -10.47 -7.36
N GLN A 301 31.74 -9.75 -6.75
CA GLN A 301 31.82 -9.59 -5.29
C GLN A 301 30.61 -8.86 -4.73
N ALA A 302 30.21 -7.75 -5.35
CA ALA A 302 29.03 -6.99 -4.95
C ALA A 302 27.74 -7.85 -5.02
N THR A 303 27.60 -8.65 -6.08
CA THR A 303 26.49 -9.61 -6.23
C THR A 303 26.52 -10.68 -5.14
N MET A 304 27.68 -11.26 -4.84
CA MET A 304 27.84 -12.23 -3.75
C MET A 304 27.43 -11.65 -2.40
N TYR A 305 27.82 -10.41 -2.09
CA TYR A 305 27.38 -9.74 -0.87
C TYR A 305 25.85 -9.59 -0.84
N GLY A 306 25.24 -9.15 -1.95
CA GLY A 306 23.79 -9.03 -2.07
C GLY A 306 23.07 -10.36 -1.88
N VAL A 307 23.56 -11.45 -2.47
CA VAL A 307 23.00 -12.82 -2.31
C VAL A 307 23.09 -13.29 -0.86
N VAL A 308 24.24 -13.14 -0.22
CA VAL A 308 24.44 -13.55 1.19
C VAL A 308 23.54 -12.74 2.11
N ILE A 309 23.46 -11.42 1.93
CA ILE A 309 22.59 -10.56 2.74
C ILE A 309 21.12 -10.91 2.52
N THR A 310 20.70 -11.21 1.28
CA THR A 310 19.33 -11.71 1.01
C THR A 310 19.05 -13.01 1.76
N GLY A 311 20.00 -13.94 1.78
CA GLY A 311 19.90 -15.18 2.57
C GLY A 311 19.74 -14.91 4.07
N VAL A 312 20.57 -14.02 4.62
CA VAL A 312 20.49 -13.59 6.03
C VAL A 312 19.12 -12.98 6.33
N LEU A 313 18.62 -12.10 5.47
CA LEU A 313 17.30 -11.45 5.62
C LEU A 313 16.15 -12.46 5.66
N ILE A 314 16.15 -13.43 4.76
CA ILE A 314 15.12 -14.48 4.72
C ILE A 314 15.19 -15.34 5.99
N ILE A 315 16.39 -15.79 6.37
CA ILE A 315 16.58 -16.64 7.55
C ILE A 315 16.14 -15.91 8.82
N ILE A 316 16.61 -14.66 9.04
CA ILE A 316 16.30 -13.91 10.25
C ILE A 316 14.81 -13.62 10.36
N ARG A 317 14.15 -13.30 9.23
CA ARG A 317 12.71 -13.06 9.21
C ARG A 317 11.91 -14.33 9.53
N MET A 318 12.36 -15.50 9.07
CA MET A 318 11.75 -16.77 9.46
C MET A 318 11.87 -17.00 10.97
N PHE A 319 13.06 -16.81 11.55
CA PHE A 319 13.27 -16.94 13.00
C PHE A 319 12.46 -15.92 13.79
N ALA A 320 12.42 -14.66 13.34
CA ALA A 320 11.66 -13.60 13.99
C ALA A 320 10.16 -13.89 13.98
N SER A 321 9.63 -14.42 12.87
CA SER A 321 8.22 -14.81 12.76
C SER A 321 7.87 -15.95 13.73
N TYR A 322 8.73 -16.96 13.87
CA TYR A 322 8.57 -18.00 14.88
C TYR A 322 8.70 -17.46 16.30
N GLY A 323 9.69 -16.60 16.54
CA GLY A 323 9.92 -15.94 17.82
C GLY A 323 8.69 -15.11 18.25
N ALA A 324 8.08 -14.35 17.34
CA ALA A 324 6.88 -13.57 17.62
C ALA A 324 5.68 -14.47 18.01
N VAL A 325 5.51 -15.62 17.35
CA VAL A 325 4.45 -16.57 17.71
C VAL A 325 4.73 -17.19 19.08
N VAL A 326 5.95 -17.65 19.35
CA VAL A 326 6.33 -18.22 20.66
C VAL A 326 6.16 -17.18 21.76
N PHE A 327 6.62 -15.95 21.54
CA PHE A 327 6.42 -14.84 22.47
C PHE A 327 4.92 -14.59 22.76
N THR A 328 4.08 -14.57 21.72
CA THR A 328 2.63 -14.41 21.88
C THR A 328 2.01 -15.55 22.69
N LEU A 329 2.45 -16.80 22.45
CA LEU A 329 1.98 -17.97 23.21
C LEU A 329 2.40 -17.94 24.68
N ILE A 330 3.58 -17.40 25.00
CA ILE A 330 4.01 -17.20 26.39
C ILE A 330 3.20 -16.07 27.03
N MET A 331 3.07 -14.94 26.34
CA MET A 331 2.43 -13.75 26.87
C MET A 331 0.92 -13.88 27.05
N ARG A 332 0.25 -14.81 26.33
CA ARG A 332 -1.18 -15.07 26.53
C ARG A 332 -1.55 -15.46 27.98
N ASN A 333 -0.60 -16.01 28.73
CA ASN A 333 -0.81 -16.36 30.13
C ASN A 333 -0.82 -15.15 31.07
N PHE A 334 -0.32 -14.01 30.61
CA PHE A 334 -0.17 -12.77 31.38
C PHE A 334 -1.07 -11.63 30.87
N ILE A 335 -1.42 -11.66 29.59
CA ILE A 335 -2.16 -10.59 28.92
C ILE A 335 -3.22 -11.19 27.97
N ASN A 336 -4.37 -10.49 27.83
CA ASN A 336 -5.37 -10.85 26.83
C ASN A 336 -4.78 -10.64 25.42
N VAL A 337 -4.65 -11.72 24.66
CA VAL A 337 -4.20 -11.72 23.26
C VAL A 337 -5.41 -11.84 22.33
N ALA A 338 -5.28 -11.31 21.12
CA ALA A 338 -6.36 -11.32 20.12
C ALA A 338 -6.73 -12.74 19.65
N ASP A 339 -5.76 -13.67 19.69
CA ASP A 339 -5.96 -15.08 19.32
C ASP A 339 -5.62 -15.96 20.52
N ALA A 340 -6.63 -16.59 21.11
CA ALA A 340 -6.45 -17.49 22.25
C ALA A 340 -5.84 -18.86 21.81
N GLU A 341 -5.98 -19.21 20.54
CA GLU A 341 -5.46 -20.45 19.99
C GLU A 341 -4.10 -20.27 19.32
N SER A 342 -3.30 -21.31 19.32
CA SER A 342 -2.05 -21.30 18.56
C SER A 342 -2.33 -21.18 17.05
N PRO A 343 -1.68 -20.22 16.36
CA PRO A 343 -1.84 -20.08 14.90
C PRO A 343 -1.28 -21.30 14.13
N GLY A 344 -0.60 -22.19 14.81
CA GLY A 344 0.04 -23.35 14.22
C GLY A 344 1.40 -23.02 13.58
N TRP A 345 2.19 -24.06 13.27
CA TRP A 345 3.55 -23.92 12.74
C TRP A 345 3.61 -23.38 11.30
N LYS A 346 2.51 -23.46 10.55
CA LYS A 346 2.42 -23.02 9.15
C LYS A 346 2.38 -21.50 8.99
N VAL A 347 1.80 -20.81 9.95
CA VAL A 347 1.58 -19.35 9.92
C VAL A 347 2.91 -18.57 9.91
N PRO A 348 3.87 -18.85 10.82
CA PRO A 348 5.16 -18.18 10.82
C PRO A 348 5.95 -18.36 9.52
N ILE A 349 5.82 -19.52 8.85
CA ILE A 349 6.47 -19.76 7.57
C ILE A 349 5.95 -18.78 6.51
N VAL A 350 4.64 -18.61 6.43
CA VAL A 350 4.05 -17.69 5.45
C VAL A 350 4.43 -16.25 5.78
N LEU A 351 4.29 -15.80 7.04
CA LEU A 351 4.68 -14.45 7.45
C LEU A 351 6.18 -14.18 7.26
N GLY A 352 7.02 -15.16 7.52
CA GLY A 352 8.46 -15.05 7.26
C GLY A 352 8.79 -14.95 5.78
N TRP A 353 8.07 -15.70 4.94
CA TRP A 353 8.30 -15.71 3.48
C TRP A 353 7.74 -14.48 2.76
N THR A 354 6.77 -13.76 3.31
CA THR A 354 6.22 -12.52 2.73
C THR A 354 7.11 -11.29 2.91
N GLY A 355 8.37 -11.47 3.21
CA GLY A 355 9.31 -10.38 3.49
C GLY A 355 9.98 -9.77 2.25
N MET A 356 9.26 -9.57 1.13
CA MET A 356 9.79 -8.90 -0.06
C MET A 356 10.17 -7.45 0.25
N ARG A 357 11.24 -6.95 -0.41
CA ARG A 357 11.68 -5.56 -0.31
C ARG A 357 11.20 -4.79 -1.55
N GLY A 358 10.97 -3.49 -1.38
CA GLY A 358 10.38 -2.69 -2.45
C GLY A 358 10.87 -1.24 -2.49
N VAL A 359 9.90 -0.37 -2.73
CA VAL A 359 10.07 1.04 -3.04
C VAL A 359 10.84 1.80 -1.98
N VAL A 360 10.48 1.65 -0.72
CA VAL A 360 11.06 2.42 0.39
C VAL A 360 12.54 2.09 0.58
N SER A 361 12.92 0.81 0.41
CA SER A 361 14.33 0.40 0.48
C SER A 361 15.18 1.06 -0.60
N LEU A 362 14.68 1.15 -1.86
CA LEU A 362 15.43 1.84 -2.90
C LEU A 362 15.51 3.35 -2.65
N ALA A 363 14.37 3.95 -2.31
CA ALA A 363 14.31 5.38 -2.02
C ALA A 363 15.29 5.75 -0.89
N ALA A 364 15.31 4.96 0.19
CA ALA A 364 16.27 5.15 1.28
C ALA A 364 17.73 4.98 0.83
N ALA A 365 18.04 4.00 -0.01
CA ALA A 365 19.39 3.84 -0.54
C ALA A 365 19.81 5.03 -1.40
N LEU A 366 18.96 5.46 -2.32
CA LEU A 366 19.24 6.59 -3.20
C LEU A 366 19.41 7.91 -2.44
N SER A 367 18.73 8.10 -1.30
CA SER A 367 18.83 9.31 -0.48
C SER A 367 20.15 9.43 0.30
N ILE A 368 21.04 8.43 0.25
CA ILE A 368 22.38 8.56 0.81
C ILE A 368 23.12 9.69 0.07
N PRO A 369 23.65 10.72 0.77
CA PRO A 369 24.34 11.82 0.13
C PRO A 369 25.58 11.35 -0.64
N VAL A 370 25.92 12.06 -1.69
CA VAL A 370 27.12 11.74 -2.50
C VAL A 370 28.40 12.04 -1.74
N THR A 371 28.38 13.13 -0.95
CA THR A 371 29.50 13.61 -0.15
C THR A 371 29.09 13.83 1.30
N LEU A 372 30.03 13.67 2.22
CA LEU A 372 29.89 14.07 3.61
C LEU A 372 29.99 15.59 3.77
N ALA A 373 29.69 16.12 4.96
CA ALA A 373 29.74 17.55 5.25
C ALA A 373 31.15 18.17 5.10
N ASP A 374 32.20 17.35 5.20
CA ASP A 374 33.59 17.74 4.98
C ASP A 374 34.01 17.74 3.49
N GLY A 375 33.09 17.44 2.57
CA GLY A 375 33.33 17.34 1.14
C GLY A 375 33.93 16.01 0.66
N SER A 376 34.24 15.07 1.57
CA SER A 376 34.74 13.74 1.20
C SER A 376 33.60 12.88 0.60
N PRO A 377 33.92 11.94 -0.33
CA PRO A 377 32.92 11.02 -0.85
C PRO A 377 32.30 10.17 0.25
N PHE A 378 30.98 9.92 0.19
CA PHE A 378 30.34 9.03 1.15
C PHE A 378 30.88 7.60 1.04
N PRO A 379 31.37 6.99 2.13
CA PRO A 379 32.05 5.70 2.07
C PRO A 379 31.10 4.59 1.62
N HIS A 380 31.55 3.78 0.67
CA HIS A 380 30.83 2.62 0.13
C HIS A 380 29.39 2.89 -0.39
N ARG A 381 29.04 4.14 -0.71
CA ARG A 381 27.70 4.52 -1.17
C ARG A 381 27.19 3.64 -2.31
N ASN A 382 27.98 3.50 -3.38
CA ASN A 382 27.56 2.75 -4.57
C ASN A 382 27.46 1.25 -4.31
N LEU A 383 28.28 0.72 -3.41
CA LEU A 383 28.18 -0.68 -2.96
C LEU A 383 26.87 -0.90 -2.17
N ILE A 384 26.48 0.02 -1.29
CA ILE A 384 25.19 -0.03 -0.57
C ILE A 384 24.02 -0.02 -1.54
N LEU A 385 24.05 0.88 -2.54
CA LEU A 385 23.04 0.96 -3.59
C LEU A 385 22.93 -0.35 -4.37
N PHE A 386 24.05 -0.92 -4.79
CA PHE A 386 24.09 -2.17 -5.53
C PHE A 386 23.59 -3.37 -4.71
N ILE A 387 24.03 -3.50 -3.46
CA ILE A 387 23.55 -4.55 -2.55
C ILE A 387 22.03 -4.42 -2.35
N THR A 388 21.52 -3.20 -2.12
CA THR A 388 20.08 -2.93 -1.97
C THR A 388 19.31 -3.35 -3.21
N PHE A 389 19.81 -3.00 -4.40
CA PHE A 389 19.21 -3.43 -5.66
C PHE A 389 19.14 -4.95 -5.77
N VAL A 390 20.24 -5.66 -5.51
CA VAL A 390 20.29 -7.14 -5.56
C VAL A 390 19.31 -7.75 -4.56
N VAL A 391 19.24 -7.21 -3.34
CA VAL A 391 18.28 -7.66 -2.31
C VAL A 391 16.84 -7.48 -2.78
N ILE A 392 16.49 -6.32 -3.33
CA ILE A 392 15.15 -6.04 -3.87
C ILE A 392 14.84 -7.03 -4.99
N LEU A 393 15.72 -7.15 -5.97
CA LEU A 393 15.52 -8.03 -7.12
C LEU A 393 15.35 -9.48 -6.70
N LEU A 394 16.25 -10.00 -5.85
CA LEU A 394 16.19 -11.39 -5.41
C LEU A 394 14.96 -11.67 -4.56
N THR A 395 14.60 -10.79 -3.63
CA THR A 395 13.40 -10.99 -2.81
C THR A 395 12.13 -10.91 -3.64
N LEU A 396 12.02 -9.96 -4.58
CA LEU A 396 10.88 -9.88 -5.50
C LEU A 396 10.76 -11.10 -6.40
N VAL A 397 11.85 -11.54 -7.02
CA VAL A 397 11.83 -12.68 -7.94
C VAL A 397 11.65 -13.98 -7.18
N LEU A 398 12.50 -14.28 -6.17
CA LEU A 398 12.46 -15.54 -5.46
C LEU A 398 11.16 -15.70 -4.66
N GLN A 399 10.86 -14.75 -3.78
CA GLN A 399 9.68 -14.83 -2.93
C GLN A 399 8.41 -14.58 -3.74
N GLY A 400 8.44 -13.67 -4.72
CA GLY A 400 7.32 -13.36 -5.60
C GLY A 400 6.83 -14.55 -6.42
N LEU A 401 7.72 -15.32 -6.99
CA LEU A 401 7.37 -16.50 -7.78
C LEU A 401 7.02 -17.72 -6.92
N THR A 402 7.62 -17.85 -5.74
CA THR A 402 7.42 -19.03 -4.88
C THR A 402 6.29 -18.88 -3.86
N LEU A 403 5.90 -17.66 -3.49
CA LEU A 403 4.83 -17.39 -2.52
C LEU A 403 3.48 -18.03 -2.92
N PRO A 404 2.99 -17.94 -4.18
CA PRO A 404 1.76 -18.61 -4.58
C PRO A 404 1.82 -20.13 -4.42
N LEU A 405 2.98 -20.73 -4.70
CA LEU A 405 3.21 -22.18 -4.54
C LEU A 405 3.18 -22.57 -3.06
N LEU A 406 3.85 -21.77 -2.21
CA LEU A 406 3.86 -21.95 -0.77
C LEU A 406 2.45 -21.91 -0.19
N LEU A 407 1.65 -20.88 -0.54
CA LEU A 407 0.28 -20.70 -0.05
C LEU A 407 -0.64 -21.85 -0.47
N LYS A 408 -0.54 -22.32 -1.72
CA LYS A 408 -1.29 -23.49 -2.20
C LYS A 408 -0.95 -24.76 -1.42
N LYS A 409 0.33 -24.96 -1.05
CA LYS A 409 0.81 -26.12 -0.29
C LYS A 409 0.42 -26.05 1.20
N VAL A 410 0.49 -24.87 1.79
CA VAL A 410 0.24 -24.66 3.23
C VAL A 410 -1.24 -24.73 3.57
N LYS A 411 -2.14 -24.28 2.68
CA LYS A 411 -3.62 -24.28 2.83
C LYS A 411 -4.03 -23.72 4.20
N LEU A 412 -3.80 -22.43 4.40
CA LEU A 412 -4.19 -21.75 5.65
C LEU A 412 -5.71 -21.79 5.83
N LYS A 413 -6.16 -22.28 6.99
CA LYS A 413 -7.58 -22.23 7.35
C LYS A 413 -7.91 -20.85 7.93
N ASP A 414 -9.01 -20.27 7.50
CA ASP A 414 -9.57 -19.11 8.15
C ASP A 414 -10.30 -19.56 9.42
N LYS A 415 -9.80 -19.12 10.57
CA LYS A 415 -10.36 -19.45 11.88
C LYS A 415 -11.23 -18.32 12.45
N ASP A 416 -11.17 -17.13 11.84
CA ASP A 416 -11.83 -15.94 12.35
C ASP A 416 -13.29 -15.82 11.92
N PHE A 417 -13.67 -16.49 10.83
CA PHE A 417 -15.03 -16.45 10.31
C PHE A 417 -15.73 -17.79 10.53
N ILE A 418 -16.68 -17.78 11.45
CA ILE A 418 -17.59 -18.90 11.73
C ILE A 418 -18.64 -19.00 10.60
N LYS A 419 -19.00 -17.85 9.99
CA LYS A 419 -19.98 -17.71 8.92
C LYS A 419 -19.30 -17.44 7.58
N SER A 420 -19.86 -17.93 6.49
CA SER A 420 -19.38 -17.63 5.15
C SER A 420 -19.58 -16.12 4.82
N GLU A 421 -18.77 -15.57 3.91
CA GLU A 421 -18.95 -14.18 3.44
C GLU A 421 -20.37 -13.92 2.92
N LYS A 422 -20.97 -14.94 2.25
CA LYS A 422 -22.34 -14.85 1.72
C LYS A 422 -23.39 -14.76 2.82
N GLU A 423 -23.22 -15.51 3.91
CA GLU A 423 -24.11 -15.44 5.06
C GLU A 423 -24.04 -14.10 5.77
N ILE A 424 -22.83 -13.56 5.97
CA ILE A 424 -22.63 -12.25 6.58
C ILE A 424 -23.24 -11.13 5.68
N ASP A 425 -23.02 -11.19 4.37
CA ASP A 425 -23.59 -10.23 3.42
C ASP A 425 -25.12 -10.26 3.45
N TYR A 426 -25.71 -11.46 3.48
CA TYR A 426 -27.15 -11.63 3.60
C TYR A 426 -27.70 -11.06 4.92
N GLU A 427 -27.07 -11.38 6.07
CA GLU A 427 -27.46 -10.82 7.36
C GLU A 427 -27.44 -9.29 7.37
N ILE A 428 -26.36 -8.69 6.89
CA ILE A 428 -26.21 -7.23 6.80
C ILE A 428 -27.30 -6.63 5.89
N ARG A 429 -27.57 -7.22 4.71
CA ARG A 429 -28.62 -6.74 3.81
C ARG A 429 -30.01 -6.84 4.42
N SER A 430 -30.29 -7.92 5.12
CA SER A 430 -31.56 -8.13 5.84
C SER A 430 -31.73 -7.09 6.96
N GLU A 431 -30.69 -6.85 7.77
CA GLU A 431 -30.74 -5.85 8.84
C GLU A 431 -30.89 -4.43 8.29
N LEU A 432 -30.18 -4.07 7.21
CA LEU A 432 -30.35 -2.77 6.56
C LEU A 432 -31.76 -2.59 6.02
N ALA A 433 -32.38 -3.64 5.49
CA ALA A 433 -33.76 -3.61 5.03
C ALA A 433 -34.73 -3.40 6.21
N LYS A 434 -34.53 -4.10 7.35
CA LYS A 434 -35.32 -3.91 8.58
C LYS A 434 -35.26 -2.48 9.07
N ILE A 435 -34.06 -1.92 9.21
CA ILE A 435 -33.86 -0.52 9.64
C ILE A 435 -34.59 0.46 8.71
N ALA A 436 -34.52 0.23 7.39
CA ALA A 436 -35.21 1.09 6.42
C ALA A 436 -36.74 1.01 6.57
N VAL A 437 -37.28 -0.20 6.71
CA VAL A 437 -38.72 -0.45 6.90
C VAL A 437 -39.21 0.17 8.22
N GLU A 438 -38.49 -0.03 9.31
CA GLU A 438 -38.83 0.55 10.61
C GLU A 438 -38.85 2.08 10.59
N LYS A 439 -37.82 2.68 9.98
CA LYS A 439 -37.73 4.14 9.87
C LYS A 439 -38.88 4.72 9.06
N ILE A 440 -39.27 4.10 7.95
CA ILE A 440 -40.39 4.57 7.14
C ILE A 440 -41.70 4.42 7.89
N LYS A 441 -41.95 3.27 8.52
CA LYS A 441 -43.17 3.04 9.30
C LYS A 441 -43.32 4.04 10.45
N LYS A 442 -42.20 4.43 11.08
CA LYS A 442 -42.19 5.31 12.26
C LYS A 442 -42.28 6.81 11.89
N GLU A 443 -41.50 7.24 10.88
CA GLU A 443 -41.32 8.67 10.60
C GLU A 443 -42.11 9.17 9.38
N TYR A 444 -42.45 8.27 8.44
CA TYR A 444 -43.03 8.63 7.14
C TYR A 444 -44.24 7.79 6.72
N PRO A 445 -45.17 7.39 7.63
CA PRO A 445 -46.26 6.49 7.26
C PRO A 445 -47.19 7.11 6.20
N GLU A 446 -47.51 8.41 6.32
CA GLU A 446 -48.38 9.11 5.38
C GLU A 446 -47.71 9.31 4.02
N LYS A 447 -46.37 9.45 3.98
CA LYS A 447 -45.61 9.64 2.73
C LYS A 447 -45.53 8.38 1.89
N LEU A 448 -45.67 7.21 2.54
CA LEU A 448 -45.70 5.93 1.85
C LEU A 448 -46.87 5.80 0.87
N GLU A 449 -48.02 6.36 1.22
CA GLU A 449 -49.21 6.38 0.35
C GLU A 449 -49.12 7.49 -0.71
N GLN A 450 -48.44 8.60 -0.42
CA GLN A 450 -48.29 9.75 -1.34
C GLN A 450 -47.31 9.48 -2.47
N PHE A 451 -46.26 8.66 -2.24
CA PHE A 451 -45.19 8.45 -3.23
C PHE A 451 -45.12 7.00 -3.69
N PRO A 452 -45.63 6.64 -4.89
CA PRO A 452 -45.63 5.27 -5.43
C PRO A 452 -44.21 4.66 -5.49
N ALA A 453 -43.20 5.47 -5.87
CA ALA A 453 -41.81 5.01 -5.91
C ALA A 453 -41.24 4.63 -4.52
N LEU A 454 -41.70 5.32 -3.46
CA LEU A 454 -41.31 4.97 -2.09
C LEU A 454 -42.00 3.67 -1.65
N LYS A 455 -43.26 3.47 -2.03
CA LYS A 455 -44.04 2.25 -1.77
C LYS A 455 -43.41 1.02 -2.43
N GLU A 456 -43.00 1.13 -3.69
CA GLU A 456 -42.29 0.08 -4.42
C GLU A 456 -40.95 -0.29 -3.75
N ARG A 457 -40.16 0.72 -3.37
CA ARG A 457 -38.91 0.51 -2.61
C ARG A 457 -39.16 -0.16 -1.27
N PHE A 458 -40.18 0.28 -0.55
CA PHE A 458 -40.56 -0.30 0.74
C PHE A 458 -40.95 -1.78 0.59
N GLN A 459 -41.77 -2.15 -0.38
CA GLN A 459 -42.10 -3.54 -0.70
C GLN A 459 -40.86 -4.37 -1.06
N SER A 460 -39.93 -3.80 -1.83
CA SER A 460 -38.66 -4.45 -2.14
C SER A 460 -37.83 -4.75 -0.88
N TRP A 461 -37.83 -3.87 0.13
CA TRP A 461 -37.15 -4.12 1.40
C TRP A 461 -37.88 -5.16 2.27
N GLU A 462 -39.22 -5.11 2.35
CA GLU A 462 -40.01 -6.15 3.04
C GLU A 462 -39.80 -7.54 2.42
N ASN A 463 -39.74 -7.62 1.10
CA ASN A 463 -39.44 -8.89 0.41
C ASN A 463 -38.03 -9.40 0.75
N LYS A 464 -37.03 -8.53 0.88
CA LYS A 464 -35.66 -8.91 1.28
C LYS A 464 -35.56 -9.41 2.72
N ILE A 465 -36.46 -8.96 3.62
CA ILE A 465 -36.53 -9.44 5.00
C ILE A 465 -37.16 -10.83 5.04
N ASN A 466 -38.20 -11.06 4.23
CA ASN A 466 -39.02 -12.27 4.26
C ASN A 466 -38.51 -13.39 3.35
N SER A 467 -37.71 -13.07 2.33
CA SER A 467 -37.14 -14.07 1.44
C SER A 467 -35.93 -14.71 2.13
N SER A 468 -36.06 -15.98 2.49
CA SER A 468 -34.92 -16.83 2.86
C SER A 468 -34.00 -17.14 1.68
N GLU A 469 -34.34 -16.68 0.49
CA GLU A 469 -33.53 -16.82 -0.69
C GLU A 469 -32.33 -15.87 -0.57
N ILE A 470 -31.18 -16.47 -0.30
CA ILE A 470 -29.90 -15.90 -0.72
C ILE A 470 -30.15 -15.46 -2.16
N ILE A 471 -30.16 -14.13 -2.41
CA ILE A 471 -30.17 -13.63 -3.79
C ILE A 471 -28.89 -14.20 -4.38
N ILE A 472 -29.01 -15.38 -4.96
CA ILE A 472 -27.95 -16.02 -5.72
C ILE A 472 -27.74 -15.02 -6.85
N ASN A 473 -26.57 -14.45 -6.85
CA ASN A 473 -26.10 -13.56 -7.91
C ASN A 473 -26.06 -14.47 -9.15
N TYR A 474 -27.19 -14.53 -9.89
CA TYR A 474 -27.25 -15.30 -11.12
C TYR A 474 -26.37 -14.58 -12.13
N PRO A 475 -25.22 -15.15 -12.53
CA PRO A 475 -24.37 -14.54 -13.56
C PRO A 475 -25.16 -14.23 -14.83
N GLU A 476 -26.15 -15.09 -15.12
CA GLU A 476 -27.07 -14.95 -16.23
C GLU A 476 -27.96 -13.69 -16.11
N TYR A 477 -28.50 -13.38 -14.92
CA TYR A 477 -29.24 -12.15 -14.69
C TYR A 477 -28.39 -10.91 -14.91
N GLN A 478 -27.15 -10.92 -14.42
CA GLN A 478 -26.22 -9.80 -14.62
C GLN A 478 -25.89 -9.61 -16.09
N GLN A 479 -25.73 -10.70 -16.82
CA GLN A 479 -25.41 -10.67 -18.24
C GLN A 479 -26.59 -10.11 -19.06
N ILE A 480 -27.80 -10.58 -18.76
CA ILE A 480 -29.04 -10.07 -19.38
C ILE A 480 -29.22 -8.57 -19.09
N PHE A 481 -29.01 -8.15 -17.84
CA PHE A 481 -29.20 -6.75 -17.47
C PHE A 481 -28.12 -5.85 -18.06
N ALA A 482 -26.88 -6.31 -18.16
CA ALA A 482 -25.81 -5.60 -18.87
C ALA A 482 -26.12 -5.43 -20.37
N ASP A 483 -26.66 -6.47 -21.02
CA ASP A 483 -27.08 -6.40 -22.41
C ASP A 483 -28.23 -5.38 -22.63
N ILE A 484 -29.19 -5.34 -21.71
CA ILE A 484 -30.27 -4.34 -21.73
C ILE A 484 -29.70 -2.92 -21.60
N LEU A 485 -28.77 -2.69 -20.68
CA LEU A 485 -28.13 -1.38 -20.49
C LEU A 485 -27.35 -0.95 -21.74
N GLU A 486 -26.63 -1.87 -22.36
CA GLU A 486 -25.92 -1.59 -23.61
C GLU A 486 -26.89 -1.27 -24.75
N HIS A 487 -28.02 -1.97 -24.86
CA HIS A 487 -29.05 -1.69 -25.83
C HIS A 487 -29.64 -0.28 -25.62
N GLN A 488 -29.93 0.12 -24.38
CA GLN A 488 -30.40 1.46 -24.04
C GLN A 488 -29.36 2.53 -24.39
N ARG A 489 -28.07 2.25 -24.12
CA ARG A 489 -26.94 3.15 -24.48
C ARG A 489 -26.88 3.38 -25.98
N MET A 490 -26.91 2.29 -26.76
CA MET A 490 -26.85 2.38 -28.21
C MET A 490 -28.05 3.09 -28.82
N TRP A 491 -29.25 2.84 -28.28
CA TRP A 491 -30.46 3.57 -28.70
C TRP A 491 -30.32 5.07 -28.44
N LEU A 492 -29.85 5.47 -27.27
CA LEU A 492 -29.68 6.87 -26.90
C LEU A 492 -28.61 7.58 -27.74
N ILE A 493 -27.51 6.92 -28.05
CA ILE A 493 -26.46 7.42 -28.93
C ILE A 493 -26.98 7.60 -30.36
N ASN A 494 -27.74 6.63 -30.89
CA ASN A 494 -28.32 6.71 -32.24
C ASN A 494 -29.37 7.82 -32.33
N LYS A 495 -30.24 7.90 -31.32
CA LYS A 495 -31.25 8.99 -31.25
C LYS A 495 -30.58 10.37 -31.22
N ASN A 496 -29.53 10.56 -30.46
CA ASN A 496 -28.76 11.81 -30.42
C ASN A 496 -28.12 12.16 -31.77
N ARG A 497 -27.75 11.12 -32.54
CA ARG A 497 -27.18 11.33 -33.89
C ARG A 497 -28.26 11.71 -34.95
N GLU A 498 -29.46 11.16 -34.80
CA GLU A 498 -30.56 11.35 -35.75
C GLU A 498 -31.34 12.67 -35.48
N GLU A 499 -31.50 13.04 -34.22
CA GLU A 499 -32.27 14.22 -33.81
C GLU A 499 -31.34 15.40 -33.49
N LEU A 500 -31.09 16.27 -34.47
CA LEU A 500 -30.21 17.45 -34.33
C LEU A 500 -30.67 18.47 -33.27
N LEU A 501 -31.92 18.46 -32.85
CA LEU A 501 -32.47 19.34 -31.81
C LEU A 501 -32.50 18.74 -30.42
N LEU A 502 -32.00 17.50 -30.26
CA LEU A 502 -31.90 16.87 -28.95
C LEU A 502 -30.78 17.52 -28.14
N ASP A 503 -31.10 17.94 -26.92
CA ASP A 503 -30.10 18.55 -26.03
C ASP A 503 -29.04 17.51 -25.61
N GLU A 504 -27.82 17.71 -26.07
CA GLU A 504 -26.70 16.82 -25.81
C GLU A 504 -26.35 16.70 -24.32
N GLU A 505 -26.62 17.76 -23.53
CA GLU A 505 -26.36 17.70 -22.07
C GLU A 505 -27.32 16.74 -21.38
N ILE A 506 -28.58 16.71 -21.83
CA ILE A 506 -29.58 15.74 -21.35
C ILE A 506 -29.18 14.32 -21.73
N VAL A 507 -28.72 14.13 -22.97
CA VAL A 507 -28.23 12.82 -23.43
C VAL A 507 -27.06 12.34 -22.59
N ARG A 508 -26.04 13.17 -22.36
CA ARG A 508 -24.89 12.86 -21.51
C ARG A 508 -25.30 12.53 -20.08
N LYS A 509 -26.31 13.23 -19.54
CA LYS A 509 -26.87 12.93 -18.22
C LYS A 509 -27.44 11.50 -18.17
N HIS A 510 -28.23 11.11 -19.18
CA HIS A 510 -28.81 9.76 -19.23
C HIS A 510 -27.78 8.67 -19.48
N LEU A 511 -26.77 8.91 -20.34
CA LEU A 511 -25.63 7.99 -20.51
C LEU A 511 -24.91 7.75 -19.17
N ARG A 512 -24.64 8.82 -18.41
CA ARG A 512 -24.04 8.69 -17.07
C ARG A 512 -24.91 7.90 -16.10
N LEU A 513 -26.24 8.01 -16.18
CA LEU A 513 -27.14 7.19 -15.34
C LEU A 513 -27.07 5.70 -15.71
N ILE A 514 -26.92 5.38 -16.99
CA ILE A 514 -26.71 4.01 -17.47
C ILE A 514 -25.36 3.48 -16.94
N ASP A 515 -24.28 4.26 -17.04
CA ASP A 515 -22.97 3.89 -16.53
C ASP A 515 -22.99 3.61 -15.02
N LEU A 516 -23.71 4.44 -14.23
CA LEU A 516 -23.89 4.22 -12.79
C LEU A 516 -24.67 2.93 -12.47
N GLN A 517 -25.63 2.54 -13.30
CA GLN A 517 -26.35 1.28 -13.14
C GLN A 517 -25.46 0.09 -13.45
N GLU A 518 -24.61 0.19 -14.48
CA GLU A 518 -23.63 -0.83 -14.85
C GLU A 518 -22.57 -1.00 -13.75
N GLU A 519 -22.04 0.09 -13.21
CA GLU A 519 -21.12 0.07 -12.07
C GLU A 519 -21.75 -0.62 -10.85
N ARG A 520 -23.02 -0.31 -10.56
CA ARG A 520 -23.76 -0.97 -9.47
C ARG A 520 -23.91 -2.49 -9.67
N LEU A 521 -24.06 -2.96 -10.90
CA LEU A 521 -24.07 -4.39 -11.21
C LEU A 521 -22.70 -5.05 -10.95
N SER A 522 -21.61 -4.34 -11.27
CA SER A 522 -20.25 -4.83 -11.05
C SER A 522 -19.88 -4.94 -9.56
N LEU A 523 -20.39 -4.04 -8.71
CA LEU A 523 -20.20 -4.06 -7.25
C LEU A 523 -20.97 -5.20 -6.56
N GLY A 524 -21.92 -5.81 -7.25
CA GLY A 524 -22.68 -6.98 -6.76
C GLY A 524 -22.00 -8.33 -7.02
N LYS A 525 -20.79 -8.32 -7.64
CA LYS A 525 -19.94 -9.52 -7.87
C LYS A 525 -19.10 -9.80 -6.62
#